data_85f1e6c0ca0237eab58de20819a43fd5
#
_entry.id   85f1e6c0ca0237eab58de20819a43fd5
#
_cell.length_a   1.000
_cell.length_b   1.000
_cell.length_c   1.000
_cell.angle_alpha   90.00
_cell.angle_beta   90.00
_cell.angle_gamma   90.00
#
_symmetry.space_group_name_H-M   'P 1'
#
loop_
_entity.id
_entity.type
_entity.pdbx_description
1 polymer ?
#
loop_
_entity_poly.entity_id
_entity_poly.type
_entity_poly.pdbx_seq_one_letter_code
_entity_poly.pdbx_strand_id
1 'polypeptide(L)'
;MAVEAVIFDWGGTLAQFVPLEMLDVWRVAAGQLDPERQDEVAERLCQVEARFWERTAGACRSGTLAELVAEASAELGLDVAEAVLERAALDHLDAWTPHIRHFSDASATLSALRDRGVRLGLLSNTHWPRTFHERFLARDGLVELLDARLYTSEMTHLKPHPSVFRAALDALGLIDPATAVFVGDRPYDDVWGAQRAGLRGVLVANDHAPGWDVTPDAVIRRLEELPALLERWS
;
A
#
# COMPACT_ATOMS: atom_id res chain seq x y z
N MET A 1 -12.68 4.64 24.87
CA MET A 1 -11.77 5.78 24.67
C MET A 1 -12.04 6.36 23.31
N ALA A 2 -12.14 7.68 23.22
CA ALA A 2 -12.39 8.35 21.94
C ALA A 2 -11.28 8.06 20.94
N VAL A 3 -11.66 7.85 19.67
CA VAL A 3 -10.71 7.65 18.58
C VAL A 3 -10.14 9.01 18.17
N GLU A 4 -8.83 9.16 18.23
CA GLU A 4 -8.13 10.40 17.88
C GLU A 4 -7.58 10.38 16.45
N ALA A 5 -7.30 9.19 15.90
CA ALA A 5 -6.81 9.07 14.54
C ALA A 5 -7.27 7.78 13.85
N VAL A 6 -7.34 7.86 12.52
CA VAL A 6 -7.53 6.72 11.63
C VAL A 6 -6.39 6.68 10.62
N ILE A 7 -5.76 5.51 10.50
CA ILE A 7 -4.71 5.26 9.53
C ILE A 7 -5.25 4.26 8.51
N PHE A 8 -5.16 4.60 7.24
CA PHE A 8 -5.65 3.76 6.14
C PHE A 8 -4.52 3.06 5.41
N ASP A 9 -4.75 1.83 5.00
CA ASP A 9 -4.03 1.26 3.87
C ASP A 9 -4.49 1.92 2.56
N TRP A 10 -3.75 1.68 1.46
CA TRP A 10 -4.06 2.26 0.16
C TRP A 10 -4.77 1.27 -0.78
N GLY A 11 -4.09 0.18 -1.16
CA GLY A 11 -4.58 -0.77 -2.15
C GLY A 11 -5.64 -1.73 -1.59
N GLY A 12 -6.83 -1.78 -2.18
CA GLY A 12 -7.96 -2.55 -1.62
C GLY A 12 -8.72 -1.81 -0.51
N THR A 13 -8.22 -0.65 -0.05
CA THR A 13 -8.80 0.15 1.04
C THR A 13 -9.22 1.53 0.58
N LEU A 14 -8.30 2.44 0.23
CA LEU A 14 -8.64 3.73 -0.40
C LEU A 14 -8.70 3.61 -1.92
N ALA A 15 -7.84 2.80 -2.54
CA ALA A 15 -7.82 2.52 -3.96
C ALA A 15 -8.39 1.13 -4.25
N GLN A 16 -9.11 1.01 -5.37
CA GLN A 16 -9.71 -0.25 -5.78
C GLN A 16 -8.64 -1.27 -6.16
N PHE A 17 -8.87 -2.53 -5.80
CA PHE A 17 -8.12 -3.62 -6.37
C PHE A 17 -8.60 -3.87 -7.80
N VAL A 18 -7.65 -3.85 -8.75
CA VAL A 18 -7.93 -4.14 -10.16
C VAL A 18 -7.18 -5.41 -10.52
N PRO A 19 -7.87 -6.48 -10.93
CA PRO A 19 -7.22 -7.69 -11.41
C PRO A 19 -6.56 -7.40 -12.77
N LEU A 20 -5.23 -7.48 -12.81
CA LEU A 20 -4.42 -7.32 -14.00
C LEU A 20 -3.57 -8.57 -14.22
N GLU A 21 -3.36 -8.89 -15.49
CA GLU A 21 -2.34 -9.87 -15.87
C GLU A 21 -0.96 -9.23 -15.68
N MET A 22 -0.29 -9.55 -14.58
CA MET A 22 1.00 -8.95 -14.21
C MET A 22 2.05 -9.08 -15.31
N LEU A 23 2.00 -10.16 -16.08
CA LEU A 23 2.90 -10.36 -17.22
C LEU A 23 2.76 -9.23 -18.24
N ASP A 24 1.54 -8.78 -18.55
CA ASP A 24 1.30 -7.70 -19.52
C ASP A 24 1.81 -6.35 -18.99
N VAL A 25 1.67 -6.10 -17.70
CA VAL A 25 2.20 -4.88 -17.05
C VAL A 25 3.72 -4.87 -17.10
N TRP A 26 4.38 -6.01 -16.82
CA TRP A 26 5.83 -6.13 -16.85
C TRP A 26 6.42 -6.17 -18.27
N ARG A 27 5.67 -6.61 -19.28
CA ARG A 27 6.12 -6.58 -20.68
C ARG A 27 6.55 -5.18 -21.13
N VAL A 28 5.88 -4.14 -20.65
CA VAL A 28 6.21 -2.76 -21.00
C VAL A 28 7.64 -2.41 -20.53
N ALA A 29 7.97 -2.74 -19.28
CA ALA A 29 9.33 -2.56 -18.75
C ALA A 29 10.36 -3.48 -19.45
N ALA A 30 9.98 -4.72 -19.69
CA ALA A 30 10.84 -5.72 -20.34
C ALA A 30 11.30 -5.27 -21.74
N GLY A 31 10.41 -4.61 -22.49
CA GLY A 31 10.75 -4.06 -23.82
C GLY A 31 11.81 -2.96 -23.80
N GLN A 32 12.03 -2.29 -22.66
CA GLN A 32 13.14 -1.33 -22.48
C GLN A 32 14.45 -2.03 -22.12
N LEU A 33 14.38 -3.15 -21.40
CA LEU A 33 15.55 -3.87 -20.91
C LEU A 33 16.17 -4.74 -22.01
N ASP A 34 15.35 -5.52 -22.70
CA ASP A 34 15.77 -6.36 -23.82
C ASP A 34 14.57 -6.63 -24.76
N PRO A 35 14.42 -5.87 -25.87
CA PRO A 35 13.31 -6.04 -26.81
C PRO A 35 13.29 -7.41 -27.51
N GLU A 36 14.45 -8.06 -27.68
CA GLU A 36 14.55 -9.36 -28.35
C GLU A 36 14.11 -10.51 -27.45
N ARG A 37 14.27 -10.35 -26.13
CA ARG A 37 13.91 -11.32 -25.09
C ARG A 37 12.74 -10.84 -24.22
N GLN A 38 11.87 -9.97 -24.71
CA GLN A 38 10.84 -9.28 -23.95
C GLN A 38 9.98 -10.22 -23.07
N ASP A 39 9.52 -11.35 -23.60
CA ASP A 39 8.68 -12.28 -22.83
C ASP A 39 9.46 -12.96 -21.69
N GLU A 40 10.71 -13.39 -21.94
CA GLU A 40 11.59 -13.99 -20.93
C GLU A 40 11.90 -12.99 -19.80
N VAL A 41 12.18 -11.74 -20.17
CA VAL A 41 12.45 -10.66 -19.20
C VAL A 41 11.20 -10.34 -18.38
N ALA A 42 10.04 -10.26 -19.01
CA ALA A 42 8.77 -10.03 -18.32
C ALA A 42 8.42 -11.15 -17.32
N GLU A 43 8.61 -12.41 -17.72
CA GLU A 43 8.44 -13.56 -16.81
C GLU A 43 9.40 -13.49 -15.62
N ARG A 44 10.65 -13.08 -15.85
CA ARG A 44 11.63 -12.92 -14.77
C ARG A 44 11.24 -11.80 -13.81
N LEU A 45 10.79 -10.65 -14.32
CA LEU A 45 10.29 -9.53 -13.51
C LEU A 45 9.11 -9.96 -12.63
N CYS A 46 8.14 -10.70 -13.19
CA CYS A 46 7.04 -11.28 -12.41
C CYS A 46 7.54 -12.22 -11.30
N GLN A 47 8.53 -13.08 -11.60
CA GLN A 47 9.09 -13.99 -10.60
C GLN A 47 9.85 -13.25 -9.49
N VAL A 48 10.61 -12.21 -9.84
CA VAL A 48 11.33 -11.37 -8.86
C VAL A 48 10.34 -10.65 -7.96
N GLU A 49 9.28 -10.07 -8.52
CA GLU A 49 8.24 -9.41 -7.73
C GLU A 49 7.52 -10.40 -6.80
N ALA A 50 7.14 -11.59 -7.28
CA ALA A 50 6.53 -12.63 -6.43
C ALA A 50 7.45 -13.02 -5.26
N ARG A 51 8.75 -13.27 -5.55
CA ARG A 51 9.74 -13.55 -4.49
C ARG A 51 9.95 -12.37 -3.55
N PHE A 52 9.87 -11.14 -4.04
CA PHE A 52 9.92 -9.94 -3.18
C PHE A 52 8.80 -10.00 -2.14
N TRP A 53 7.57 -10.22 -2.56
CA TRP A 53 6.43 -10.30 -1.62
C TRP A 53 6.53 -11.50 -0.68
N GLU A 54 7.01 -12.66 -1.13
CA GLU A 54 7.25 -13.83 -0.28
C GLU A 54 8.32 -13.57 0.79
N ARG A 55 9.45 -12.97 0.39
CA ARG A 55 10.54 -12.61 1.33
C ARG A 55 10.10 -11.58 2.35
N THR A 56 9.31 -10.60 1.92
CA THR A 56 8.81 -9.55 2.81
C THR A 56 7.81 -10.08 3.82
N ALA A 57 6.99 -11.06 3.46
CA ALA A 57 6.08 -11.74 4.39
C ALA A 57 6.84 -12.40 5.57
N GLY A 58 8.03 -12.97 5.32
CA GLY A 58 8.85 -13.62 6.35
C GLY A 58 9.69 -12.65 7.19
N ALA A 59 10.42 -11.74 6.54
CA ALA A 59 11.38 -10.83 7.16
C ALA A 59 10.83 -9.42 7.40
N CYS A 60 9.66 -9.10 6.87
CA CYS A 60 9.05 -7.76 6.84
C CYS A 60 10.00 -6.66 6.36
N ARG A 61 10.95 -6.99 5.48
CA ARG A 61 11.90 -6.02 4.92
C ARG A 61 11.33 -5.41 3.66
N SER A 62 11.33 -4.10 3.62
CA SER A 62 10.91 -3.35 2.44
C SER A 62 11.95 -3.36 1.33
N GLY A 63 11.56 -2.87 0.16
CA GLY A 63 12.40 -2.65 -1.00
C GLY A 63 11.72 -1.75 -2.02
N THR A 64 12.41 -1.45 -3.10
CA THR A 64 11.98 -0.50 -4.12
C THR A 64 11.78 -1.17 -5.48
N LEU A 65 11.01 -0.52 -6.35
CA LEU A 65 10.83 -0.95 -7.73
C LEU A 65 12.17 -1.01 -8.49
N ALA A 66 13.07 -0.05 -8.23
CA ALA A 66 14.41 -0.03 -8.86
C ALA A 66 15.22 -1.27 -8.47
N GLU A 67 15.16 -1.70 -7.21
CA GLU A 67 15.82 -2.93 -6.75
C GLU A 67 15.26 -4.17 -7.45
N LEU A 68 13.95 -4.26 -7.66
CA LEU A 68 13.30 -5.38 -8.38
C LEU A 68 13.78 -5.46 -9.84
N VAL A 69 13.79 -4.32 -10.54
CA VAL A 69 14.22 -4.25 -11.94
C VAL A 69 15.72 -4.59 -12.06
N ALA A 70 16.55 -4.09 -11.14
CA ALA A 70 17.97 -4.39 -11.11
C ALA A 70 18.25 -5.88 -10.80
N GLU A 71 17.53 -6.49 -9.84
CA GLU A 71 17.64 -7.92 -9.51
C GLU A 71 17.32 -8.79 -10.73
N ALA A 72 16.20 -8.52 -11.41
CA ALA A 72 15.80 -9.27 -12.61
C ALA A 72 16.82 -9.15 -13.74
N SER A 73 17.35 -7.94 -13.98
CA SER A 73 18.36 -7.68 -14.99
C SER A 73 19.66 -8.44 -14.70
N ALA A 74 20.10 -8.42 -13.44
CA ALA A 74 21.31 -9.14 -13.01
C ALA A 74 21.15 -10.67 -13.15
N GLU A 75 20.01 -11.23 -12.80
CA GLU A 75 19.73 -12.68 -12.94
C GLU A 75 19.74 -13.14 -14.41
N LEU A 76 19.39 -12.25 -15.34
CA LEU A 76 19.39 -12.53 -16.78
C LEU A 76 20.72 -12.18 -17.45
N GLY A 77 21.68 -11.64 -16.70
CA GLY A 77 22.97 -11.23 -17.22
C GLY A 77 22.87 -10.03 -18.17
N LEU A 78 21.87 -9.18 -18.00
CA LEU A 78 21.69 -7.98 -18.81
C LEU A 78 22.66 -6.89 -18.32
N ASP A 79 23.52 -6.41 -19.21
CA ASP A 79 24.41 -5.27 -18.96
C ASP A 79 23.75 -4.00 -19.51
N VAL A 80 22.84 -3.44 -18.74
CA VAL A 80 22.08 -2.24 -19.10
C VAL A 80 22.49 -1.05 -18.24
N ALA A 81 22.54 0.13 -18.85
CA ALA A 81 22.84 1.36 -18.13
C ALA A 81 21.74 1.70 -17.11
N GLU A 82 22.11 2.37 -16.02
CA GLU A 82 21.18 2.79 -14.96
C GLU A 82 19.95 3.56 -15.50
N ALA A 83 20.17 4.44 -16.49
CA ALA A 83 19.09 5.18 -17.13
C ALA A 83 18.07 4.28 -17.85
N VAL A 84 18.47 3.09 -18.31
CA VAL A 84 17.56 2.10 -18.91
C VAL A 84 16.74 1.41 -17.82
N LEU A 85 17.36 1.07 -16.69
CA LEU A 85 16.66 0.52 -15.51
C LEU A 85 15.59 1.50 -14.97
N GLU A 86 15.97 2.77 -14.84
CA GLU A 86 15.05 3.84 -14.43
C GLU A 86 13.88 3.99 -15.41
N ARG A 87 14.18 3.96 -16.72
CA ARG A 87 13.14 4.04 -17.75
C ARG A 87 12.18 2.86 -17.71
N ALA A 88 12.71 1.65 -17.57
CA ALA A 88 11.89 0.43 -17.43
C ALA A 88 10.97 0.51 -16.20
N ALA A 89 11.47 1.00 -15.07
CA ALA A 89 10.67 1.21 -13.87
C ALA A 89 9.54 2.26 -14.10
N LEU A 90 9.84 3.37 -14.78
CA LEU A 90 8.83 4.38 -15.11
C LEU A 90 7.76 3.84 -16.07
N ASP A 91 8.14 3.08 -17.09
CA ASP A 91 7.20 2.50 -18.04
C ASP A 91 6.28 1.47 -17.38
N HIS A 92 6.80 0.69 -16.40
CA HIS A 92 5.96 -0.17 -15.55
C HIS A 92 4.90 0.64 -14.78
N LEU A 93 5.32 1.75 -14.14
CA LEU A 93 4.38 2.62 -13.42
C LEU A 93 3.35 3.28 -14.35
N ASP A 94 3.78 3.66 -15.56
CA ASP A 94 2.87 4.23 -16.56
C ASP A 94 1.84 3.20 -17.03
N ALA A 95 2.21 1.91 -17.14
CA ALA A 95 1.28 0.82 -17.43
C ALA A 95 0.20 0.66 -16.34
N TRP A 96 0.54 0.90 -15.07
CA TRP A 96 -0.44 0.90 -13.97
C TRP A 96 -1.38 2.10 -13.96
N THR A 97 -0.96 3.24 -14.50
CA THR A 97 -1.66 4.53 -14.41
C THR A 97 -3.16 4.48 -14.78
N PRO A 98 -3.61 3.82 -15.86
CA PRO A 98 -5.03 3.76 -16.23
C PRO A 98 -5.90 3.00 -15.23
N HIS A 99 -5.27 2.17 -14.40
CA HIS A 99 -5.94 1.24 -13.50
C HIS A 99 -6.05 1.77 -12.07
N ILE A 100 -5.38 2.87 -11.73
CA ILE A 100 -5.45 3.45 -10.39
C ILE A 100 -6.71 4.30 -10.23
N ARG A 101 -7.62 3.81 -9.37
CA ARG A 101 -8.90 4.47 -9.03
C ARG A 101 -9.14 4.37 -7.54
N HIS A 102 -9.42 5.49 -6.88
CA HIS A 102 -9.89 5.47 -5.50
C HIS A 102 -11.38 5.08 -5.43
N PHE A 103 -11.80 4.54 -4.30
CA PHE A 103 -13.22 4.29 -4.06
C PHE A 103 -13.99 5.60 -4.06
N SER A 104 -15.22 5.59 -4.58
CA SER A 104 -16.05 6.80 -4.74
C SER A 104 -16.46 7.45 -3.42
N ASP A 105 -16.47 6.67 -2.33
CA ASP A 105 -16.81 7.12 -0.98
C ASP A 105 -15.58 7.56 -0.16
N ALA A 106 -14.34 7.39 -0.68
CA ALA A 106 -13.11 7.70 0.04
C ALA A 106 -13.06 9.18 0.46
N SER A 107 -13.18 10.13 -0.49
CA SER A 107 -13.08 11.56 -0.21
C SER A 107 -14.15 12.04 0.79
N ALA A 108 -15.40 11.60 0.61
CA ALA A 108 -16.49 11.98 1.51
C ALA A 108 -16.30 11.41 2.92
N THR A 109 -15.81 10.16 3.03
CA THR A 109 -15.53 9.52 4.32
C THR A 109 -14.39 10.23 5.06
N LEU A 110 -13.27 10.50 4.37
CA LEU A 110 -12.15 11.22 4.96
C LEU A 110 -12.58 12.60 5.45
N SER A 111 -13.34 13.36 4.65
CA SER A 111 -13.87 14.66 5.06
C SER A 111 -14.75 14.57 6.30
N ALA A 112 -15.67 13.61 6.34
CA ALA A 112 -16.57 13.42 7.49
C ALA A 112 -15.81 13.07 8.79
N LEU A 113 -14.69 12.37 8.70
CA LEU A 113 -13.84 12.06 9.85
C LEU A 113 -13.05 13.30 10.31
N ARG A 114 -12.51 14.09 9.38
CA ARG A 114 -11.83 15.36 9.70
C ARG A 114 -12.76 16.36 10.37
N ASP A 115 -13.99 16.49 9.90
CA ASP A 115 -14.99 17.38 10.48
C ASP A 115 -15.30 17.03 11.94
N ARG A 116 -14.99 15.80 12.37
CA ARG A 116 -15.07 15.33 13.77
C ARG A 116 -13.78 15.52 14.55
N GLY A 117 -12.77 16.13 13.96
CA GLY A 117 -11.46 16.35 14.59
C GLY A 117 -10.55 15.12 14.62
N VAL A 118 -10.86 14.06 13.84
CA VAL A 118 -10.02 12.88 13.74
C VAL A 118 -8.83 13.15 12.80
N ARG A 119 -7.62 12.85 13.25
CA ARG A 119 -6.41 12.92 12.41
C ARG A 119 -6.37 11.72 11.46
N LEU A 120 -5.98 11.97 10.20
CA LEU A 120 -5.98 10.93 9.17
C LEU A 120 -4.59 10.65 8.64
N GLY A 121 -4.23 9.37 8.60
CA GLY A 121 -2.97 8.89 8.06
C GLY A 121 -3.15 7.88 6.93
N LEU A 122 -2.11 7.75 6.10
CA LEU A 122 -1.93 6.69 5.13
C LEU A 122 -0.66 5.91 5.47
N LEU A 123 -0.74 4.58 5.45
CA LEU A 123 0.42 3.69 5.55
C LEU A 123 0.25 2.54 4.54
N SER A 124 0.97 2.63 3.42
CA SER A 124 0.88 1.67 2.31
C SER A 124 2.09 0.75 2.24
N ASN A 125 1.86 -0.58 2.18
CA ASN A 125 2.87 -1.54 1.75
C ASN A 125 3.06 -1.41 0.24
N THR A 126 4.24 -0.99 -0.19
CA THR A 126 4.53 -0.73 -1.60
C THR A 126 6.03 -0.78 -1.88
N HIS A 127 6.41 -1.19 -3.09
CA HIS A 127 7.74 -0.99 -3.68
C HIS A 127 7.77 0.21 -4.65
N TRP A 128 6.63 0.82 -4.91
CA TRP A 128 6.51 1.97 -5.80
C TRP A 128 6.97 3.27 -5.10
N PRO A 129 7.51 4.24 -5.84
CA PRO A 129 7.94 5.50 -5.26
C PRO A 129 6.77 6.33 -4.75
N ARG A 130 7.00 7.13 -3.70
CA ARG A 130 6.03 8.08 -3.14
C ARG A 130 5.34 8.92 -4.22
N THR A 131 6.12 9.45 -5.15
CA THR A 131 5.64 10.34 -6.21
C THR A 131 4.54 9.73 -7.07
N PHE A 132 4.57 8.40 -7.24
CA PHE A 132 3.53 7.69 -7.97
C PHE A 132 2.19 7.72 -7.23
N HIS A 133 2.18 7.40 -5.93
CA HIS A 133 0.98 7.44 -5.10
C HIS A 133 0.44 8.86 -4.94
N GLU A 134 1.31 9.83 -4.63
CA GLU A 134 0.94 11.23 -4.41
C GLU A 134 0.26 11.85 -5.64
N ARG A 135 0.65 11.43 -6.85
CA ARG A 135 0.02 11.88 -8.11
C ARG A 135 -1.48 11.55 -8.14
N PHE A 136 -1.87 10.34 -7.72
CA PHE A 136 -3.26 9.91 -7.72
C PHE A 136 -4.05 10.47 -6.54
N LEU A 137 -3.44 10.54 -5.36
CA LEU A 137 -4.04 11.20 -4.21
C LEU A 137 -4.34 12.67 -4.52
N ALA A 138 -3.41 13.39 -5.19
CA ALA A 138 -3.61 14.78 -5.60
C ALA A 138 -4.69 14.91 -6.67
N ARG A 139 -4.69 14.02 -7.71
CA ARG A 139 -5.71 14.00 -8.75
C ARG A 139 -7.12 13.92 -8.16
N ASP A 140 -7.30 13.12 -7.11
CA ASP A 140 -8.61 12.84 -6.54
C ASP A 140 -8.89 13.64 -5.26
N GLY A 141 -8.04 14.64 -4.93
CA GLY A 141 -8.23 15.59 -3.83
C GLY A 141 -8.08 14.96 -2.43
N LEU A 142 -7.34 13.84 -2.31
CA LEU A 142 -7.14 13.13 -1.04
C LEU A 142 -5.92 13.62 -0.26
N VAL A 143 -4.97 14.30 -0.91
CA VAL A 143 -3.73 14.78 -0.27
C VAL A 143 -4.05 15.72 0.90
N GLU A 144 -4.97 16.67 0.70
CA GLU A 144 -5.32 17.69 1.69
C GLU A 144 -6.15 17.11 2.86
N LEU A 145 -6.67 15.91 2.70
CA LEU A 145 -7.45 15.23 3.73
C LEU A 145 -6.57 14.38 4.67
N LEU A 146 -5.34 14.04 4.27
CA LEU A 146 -4.43 13.17 4.99
C LEU A 146 -3.32 13.97 5.68
N ASP A 147 -3.26 13.92 7.01
CA ASP A 147 -2.29 14.64 7.83
C ASP A 147 -0.88 14.00 7.74
N ALA A 148 -0.81 12.69 7.53
CA ALA A 148 0.44 11.95 7.34
C ALA A 148 0.30 10.90 6.23
N ARG A 149 1.35 10.70 5.43
CA ARG A 149 1.38 9.70 4.36
C ARG A 149 2.72 9.00 4.34
N LEU A 150 2.69 7.68 4.60
CA LEU A 150 3.87 6.83 4.70
C LEU A 150 3.81 5.69 3.67
N TYR A 151 4.93 5.47 3.02
CA TYR A 151 5.10 4.44 1.99
C TYR A 151 6.28 3.56 2.37
N THR A 152 6.07 2.25 2.41
CA THR A 152 7.11 1.35 2.89
C THR A 152 8.32 1.27 1.99
N SER A 153 8.22 1.67 0.72
CA SER A 153 9.38 1.84 -0.18
C SER A 153 10.43 2.85 0.33
N GLU A 154 10.04 3.73 1.28
CA GLU A 154 10.93 4.69 1.95
C GLU A 154 11.33 4.24 3.36
N MET A 155 10.95 3.02 3.78
CA MET A 155 11.14 2.50 5.13
C MET A 155 11.97 1.22 5.11
N THR A 156 12.57 0.85 6.24
CA THR A 156 13.32 -0.42 6.37
C THR A 156 12.40 -1.63 6.37
N HIS A 157 11.20 -1.48 6.92
CA HIS A 157 10.23 -2.56 7.08
C HIS A 157 8.90 -2.21 6.41
N LEU A 158 8.07 -3.24 6.23
CA LEU A 158 6.68 -3.11 5.81
C LEU A 158 5.75 -3.74 6.85
N LYS A 159 4.43 -3.51 6.73
CA LYS A 159 3.42 -4.19 7.56
C LYS A 159 3.55 -5.72 7.36
N PRO A 160 3.42 -6.51 8.42
CA PRO A 160 2.92 -6.17 9.76
C PRO A 160 4.00 -5.81 10.78
N HIS A 161 5.22 -5.40 10.38
CA HIS A 161 6.26 -5.03 11.35
C HIS A 161 5.82 -3.84 12.21
N PRO A 162 5.91 -3.91 13.57
CA PRO A 162 5.35 -2.88 14.44
C PRO A 162 5.99 -1.49 14.28
N SER A 163 7.22 -1.41 13.76
CA SER A 163 7.90 -0.13 13.55
C SER A 163 7.18 0.79 12.56
N VAL A 164 6.48 0.23 11.55
CA VAL A 164 5.80 1.06 10.54
C VAL A 164 4.52 1.68 11.11
N PHE A 165 3.80 0.95 11.97
CA PHE A 165 2.64 1.48 12.69
C PHE A 165 3.08 2.55 13.69
N ARG A 166 4.20 2.32 14.39
CA ARG A 166 4.78 3.34 15.29
C ARG A 166 5.13 4.61 14.53
N ALA A 167 5.80 4.49 13.38
CA ALA A 167 6.13 5.64 12.55
C ALA A 167 4.89 6.42 12.09
N ALA A 168 3.79 5.72 11.79
CA ALA A 168 2.52 6.37 11.42
C ALA A 168 1.89 7.11 12.61
N LEU A 169 1.93 6.52 13.82
CA LEU A 169 1.48 7.18 15.06
C LEU A 169 2.32 8.42 15.36
N ASP A 170 3.64 8.32 15.27
CA ASP A 170 4.56 9.43 15.50
C ASP A 170 4.33 10.58 14.51
N ALA A 171 4.12 10.26 13.22
CA ALA A 171 3.82 11.25 12.18
C ALA A 171 2.47 11.97 12.41
N LEU A 172 1.53 11.31 13.09
CA LEU A 172 0.26 11.90 13.51
C LEU A 172 0.32 12.56 14.90
N GLY A 173 1.47 12.52 15.57
CA GLY A 173 1.64 13.08 16.92
C GLY A 173 0.85 12.32 18.00
N LEU A 174 0.69 11.00 17.85
CA LEU A 174 -0.02 10.15 18.81
C LEU A 174 0.95 9.41 19.73
N ILE A 175 0.65 9.41 21.03
CA ILE A 175 1.43 8.72 22.05
C ILE A 175 0.80 7.35 22.37
N ASP A 176 -0.53 7.33 22.53
CA ASP A 176 -1.27 6.10 22.89
C ASP A 176 -1.84 5.42 21.63
N PRO A 177 -1.31 4.26 21.23
CA PRO A 177 -1.82 3.54 20.07
C PRO A 177 -3.28 3.09 20.23
N ALA A 178 -3.80 2.93 21.46
CA ALA A 178 -5.17 2.52 21.70
C ALA A 178 -6.21 3.58 21.29
N THR A 179 -5.79 4.84 21.06
CA THR A 179 -6.65 5.91 20.53
C THR A 179 -6.67 5.94 18.99
N ALA A 180 -5.91 5.05 18.32
CA ALA A 180 -5.83 4.97 16.87
C ALA A 180 -6.51 3.72 16.34
N VAL A 181 -7.04 3.85 15.12
CA VAL A 181 -7.65 2.78 14.34
C VAL A 181 -6.85 2.61 13.05
N PHE A 182 -6.52 1.38 12.69
CA PHE A 182 -6.01 1.04 11.37
C PHE A 182 -7.14 0.43 10.54
N VAL A 183 -7.30 0.89 9.31
CA VAL A 183 -8.31 0.40 8.37
C VAL A 183 -7.58 -0.16 7.15
N GLY A 184 -7.78 -1.44 6.88
CA GLY A 184 -7.13 -2.12 5.76
C GLY A 184 -7.90 -3.35 5.29
N ASP A 185 -7.51 -3.90 4.15
CA ASP A 185 -8.18 -5.04 3.52
C ASP A 185 -7.46 -6.38 3.77
N ARG A 186 -6.21 -6.35 4.32
CA ARG A 186 -5.42 -7.55 4.55
C ARG A 186 -5.45 -7.99 6.01
N PRO A 187 -6.03 -9.17 6.32
CA PRO A 187 -6.11 -9.66 7.70
C PRO A 187 -4.75 -9.73 8.41
N TYR A 188 -3.68 -10.19 7.72
CA TYR A 188 -2.35 -10.32 8.32
C TYR A 188 -1.63 -8.98 8.43
N ASP A 189 -1.45 -8.29 7.29
CA ASP A 189 -0.63 -7.08 7.25
C ASP A 189 -1.25 -5.93 8.03
N ASP A 190 -2.58 -5.73 7.88
CA ASP A 190 -3.29 -4.57 8.40
C ASP A 190 -3.88 -4.84 9.78
N VAL A 191 -4.75 -5.86 9.90
CA VAL A 191 -5.50 -6.11 11.13
C VAL A 191 -4.60 -6.66 12.22
N TRP A 192 -3.95 -7.81 11.96
CA TRP A 192 -3.07 -8.46 12.93
C TRP A 192 -1.86 -7.56 13.25
N GLY A 193 -1.27 -6.91 12.23
CA GLY A 193 -0.16 -5.99 12.43
C GLY A 193 -0.51 -4.80 13.30
N ALA A 194 -1.66 -4.15 13.04
CA ALA A 194 -2.16 -3.03 13.84
C ALA A 194 -2.43 -3.44 15.30
N GLN A 195 -3.15 -4.56 15.51
CA GLN A 195 -3.46 -5.05 16.85
C GLN A 195 -2.19 -5.37 17.65
N ARG A 196 -1.16 -5.96 17.02
CA ARG A 196 0.13 -6.18 17.66
C ARG A 196 0.90 -4.89 17.99
N ALA A 197 0.63 -3.82 17.27
CA ALA A 197 1.18 -2.50 17.56
C ALA A 197 0.32 -1.70 18.58
N GLY A 198 -0.79 -2.27 19.04
CA GLY A 198 -1.68 -1.69 20.04
C GLY A 198 -2.83 -0.85 19.49
N LEU A 199 -3.00 -0.79 18.16
CA LEU A 199 -4.12 -0.11 17.51
C LEU A 199 -5.34 -1.06 17.45
N ARG A 200 -6.52 -0.50 17.20
CA ARG A 200 -7.67 -1.29 16.74
C ARG A 200 -7.55 -1.54 15.25
N GLY A 201 -7.87 -2.77 14.82
CA GLY A 201 -7.85 -3.18 13.42
C GLY A 201 -9.26 -3.32 12.85
N VAL A 202 -9.59 -2.50 11.85
CA VAL A 202 -10.84 -2.60 11.07
C VAL A 202 -10.54 -3.23 9.72
N LEU A 203 -11.21 -4.34 9.43
CA LEU A 203 -11.10 -5.01 8.14
C LEU A 203 -12.10 -4.43 7.14
N VAL A 204 -11.61 -3.98 6.00
CA VAL A 204 -12.43 -3.78 4.81
C VAL A 204 -12.58 -5.13 4.12
N ALA A 205 -13.80 -5.64 4.02
CA ALA A 205 -14.05 -6.97 3.45
C ALA A 205 -13.62 -7.02 1.98
N ASN A 206 -12.69 -7.91 1.68
CA ASN A 206 -12.08 -8.10 0.36
C ASN A 206 -11.95 -9.60 0.08
N ASP A 207 -12.67 -10.10 -0.92
CA ASP A 207 -12.68 -11.51 -1.31
C ASP A 207 -11.36 -11.97 -1.96
N HIS A 208 -10.47 -11.03 -2.32
CA HIS A 208 -9.16 -11.30 -2.94
C HIS A 208 -8.02 -11.34 -1.93
N ALA A 209 -8.23 -10.89 -0.69
CA ALA A 209 -7.20 -10.90 0.33
C ALA A 209 -6.95 -12.33 0.84
N PRO A 210 -5.67 -12.74 1.06
CA PRO A 210 -5.36 -14.01 1.69
C PRO A 210 -5.95 -14.07 3.10
N GLY A 211 -6.59 -15.19 3.44
CA GLY A 211 -7.12 -15.41 4.78
C GLY A 211 -6.00 -15.49 5.82
N TRP A 212 -6.29 -15.01 7.03
CA TRP A 212 -5.44 -15.13 8.22
C TRP A 212 -6.29 -15.32 9.46
N ASP A 213 -5.81 -16.11 10.42
CA ASP A 213 -6.53 -16.33 11.68
C ASP A 213 -6.36 -15.12 12.62
N VAL A 214 -7.21 -14.13 12.43
CA VAL A 214 -7.30 -12.92 13.26
C VAL A 214 -8.77 -12.50 13.37
N THR A 215 -9.16 -12.02 14.56
CA THR A 215 -10.46 -11.41 14.76
C THR A 215 -10.33 -9.89 14.69
N PRO A 216 -10.86 -9.23 13.64
CA PRO A 216 -10.87 -7.78 13.56
C PRO A 216 -11.72 -7.16 14.68
N ASP A 217 -11.40 -5.94 15.12
CA ASP A 217 -12.23 -5.19 16.06
C ASP A 217 -13.58 -4.79 15.42
N ALA A 218 -13.58 -4.63 14.09
CA ALA A 218 -14.79 -4.52 13.27
C ALA A 218 -14.50 -4.91 11.81
N VAL A 219 -15.58 -5.21 11.09
CA VAL A 219 -15.56 -5.43 9.63
C VAL A 219 -16.51 -4.44 8.98
N ILE A 220 -16.05 -3.77 7.92
CA ILE A 220 -16.86 -2.91 7.06
C ILE A 220 -16.78 -3.41 5.62
N ARG A 221 -17.76 -3.07 4.81
CA ARG A 221 -17.75 -3.37 3.37
C ARG A 221 -17.46 -2.12 2.52
N ARG A 222 -17.74 -0.95 3.09
CA ARG A 222 -17.58 0.35 2.45
C ARG A 222 -17.00 1.34 3.45
N LEU A 223 -16.19 2.27 2.98
CA LEU A 223 -15.57 3.27 3.84
C LEU A 223 -16.61 4.18 4.51
N GLU A 224 -17.74 4.45 3.86
CA GLU A 224 -18.83 5.27 4.40
C GLU A 224 -19.45 4.72 5.70
N GLU A 225 -19.19 3.46 6.06
CA GLU A 225 -19.64 2.85 7.33
C GLU A 225 -18.77 3.29 8.53
N LEU A 226 -17.55 3.74 8.25
CA LEU A 226 -16.54 4.01 9.27
C LEU A 226 -16.94 5.13 10.25
N PRO A 227 -17.49 6.29 9.83
CA PRO A 227 -17.91 7.34 10.76
C PRO A 227 -18.91 6.87 11.81
N ALA A 228 -19.89 6.07 11.42
CA ALA A 228 -20.88 5.50 12.35
C ALA A 228 -20.30 4.40 13.25
N LEU A 229 -19.30 3.65 12.77
CA LEU A 229 -18.57 2.69 13.58
C LEU A 229 -17.81 3.40 14.70
N LEU A 230 -17.08 4.48 14.39
CA LEU A 230 -16.28 5.20 15.38
C LEU A 230 -17.14 5.89 16.45
N GLU A 231 -18.35 6.34 16.11
CA GLU A 231 -19.31 6.87 17.08
C GLU A 231 -19.67 5.84 18.16
N ARG A 232 -19.77 4.56 17.79
CA ARG A 232 -20.04 3.48 18.75
C ARG A 232 -18.86 3.17 19.68
N TRP A 233 -17.66 3.63 19.33
CA TRP A 233 -16.44 3.41 20.09
C TRP A 233 -16.04 4.63 20.96
N SER A 234 -16.76 5.73 20.86
CA SER A 234 -16.52 6.99 21.58
C SER A 234 -16.97 6.97 23.03
#